data_18628aa97209f2f2dc173e8b17fa1433
#
_entry.id   18628aa97209f2f2dc173e8b17fa1433
#
_cell.length_a   1.000
_cell.length_b   1.000
_cell.length_c   1.000
_cell.angle_alpha   90.00
_cell.angle_beta   90.00
_cell.angle_gamma   90.00
#
_symmetry.space_group_name_H-M   'P 1'
#
loop_
_entity.id
_entity.type
_entity.pdbx_description
1 polymer ?
#
loop_
_entity_poly.entity_id
_entity_poly.type
_entity_poly.pdbx_seq_one_letter_code
_entity_poly.pdbx_strand_id
1 'polypeptide(L)'
;MNLGIIMITFGYNCPHCGIQNSGFEVKTYYENKKYSDKSIFSILSICNTCSNCIVTDISIDGSYEVSLFRKKLESEKFFNLPEALPEYYPYHVQFYPDTQLKPDTPKHLPECVENELKTAEDLYLQVKSKPHFAKVCGNAYRTTLERSLCELAENNERAKLNKRIEKLYEEGKLTLDLKNFAMHIRTLSAEASHTYNDFTVEELEELRLFINLFLQYTFTLPSMIPKVEN
;
A
#
# COMPACT_ATOMS: atom_id res chain seq x y z
N MET A 1 -16.32 43.08 11.86
CA MET A 1 -15.15 42.27 12.21
C MET A 1 -14.95 41.26 11.10
N ASN A 2 -14.01 41.52 10.17
CA ASN A 2 -13.62 40.50 9.19
C ASN A 2 -12.81 39.44 9.95
N LEU A 3 -13.40 38.28 10.19
CA LEU A 3 -12.67 37.10 10.56
C LEU A 3 -11.79 36.73 9.37
N GLY A 4 -10.52 37.11 9.42
CA GLY A 4 -9.52 36.63 8.47
C GLY A 4 -9.55 35.10 8.45
N ILE A 5 -9.89 34.54 7.30
CA ILE A 5 -9.91 33.08 7.13
C ILE A 5 -8.45 32.62 7.15
N ILE A 6 -8.05 31.99 8.25
CA ILE A 6 -6.76 31.31 8.32
C ILE A 6 -6.87 30.15 7.34
N MET A 7 -6.10 30.20 6.23
CA MET A 7 -6.11 29.11 5.26
C MET A 7 -4.77 28.40 5.29
N ILE A 8 -4.72 27.29 6.03
CA ILE A 8 -3.57 26.39 6.06
C ILE A 8 -3.86 25.24 5.09
N THR A 9 -2.96 24.96 4.17
CA THR A 9 -3.13 23.91 3.17
C THR A 9 -1.91 23.01 3.09
N PHE A 10 -2.09 21.80 2.55
CA PHE A 10 -1.01 20.89 2.19
C PHE A 10 -1.47 19.92 1.12
N GLY A 11 -0.52 19.32 0.39
CA GLY A 11 -0.77 18.25 -0.57
C GLY A 11 -0.58 16.87 0.07
N TYR A 12 -1.55 15.97 -0.15
CA TYR A 12 -1.45 14.59 0.31
C TYR A 12 -2.27 13.65 -0.58
N ASN A 13 -1.90 12.36 -0.63
CA ASN A 13 -2.70 11.38 -1.36
C ASN A 13 -3.98 11.08 -0.59
N CYS A 14 -5.12 11.40 -1.16
CA CYS A 14 -6.37 11.27 -0.43
C CYS A 14 -6.78 9.81 -0.22
N PRO A 15 -6.93 9.33 1.02
CA PRO A 15 -7.33 7.95 1.30
C PRO A 15 -8.77 7.62 0.90
N HIS A 16 -9.61 8.66 0.70
CA HIS A 16 -11.02 8.48 0.36
C HIS A 16 -11.28 8.44 -1.14
N CYS A 17 -10.68 9.35 -1.92
CA CYS A 17 -10.90 9.40 -3.37
C CYS A 17 -9.73 8.87 -4.20
N GLY A 18 -8.59 8.55 -3.58
CA GLY A 18 -7.42 8.00 -4.25
C GLY A 18 -6.63 8.99 -5.12
N ILE A 19 -7.02 10.27 -5.16
CA ILE A 19 -6.30 11.29 -5.94
C ILE A 19 -4.96 11.57 -5.28
N GLN A 20 -3.90 11.44 -6.07
CA GLN A 20 -2.54 11.75 -5.64
C GLN A 20 -2.35 13.26 -5.53
N ASN A 21 -1.62 13.67 -4.48
CA ASN A 21 -1.30 15.07 -4.20
C ASN A 21 -2.53 16.01 -4.21
N SER A 22 -3.66 15.51 -3.70
CA SER A 22 -4.87 16.32 -3.53
C SER A 22 -4.62 17.42 -2.50
N GLY A 23 -5.13 18.63 -2.74
CA GLY A 23 -5.08 19.71 -1.77
C GLY A 23 -5.99 19.44 -0.57
N PHE A 24 -5.48 19.69 0.63
CA PHE A 24 -6.22 19.62 1.87
C PHE A 24 -6.23 20.98 2.55
N GLU A 25 -7.39 21.38 3.06
CA GLU A 25 -7.57 22.59 3.83
C GLU A 25 -7.74 22.25 5.32
N VAL A 26 -6.89 22.83 6.18
CA VAL A 26 -6.98 22.65 7.62
C VAL A 26 -8.21 23.41 8.14
N LYS A 27 -9.06 22.73 8.91
CA LYS A 27 -10.27 23.32 9.51
C LYS A 27 -10.11 23.64 10.99
N THR A 28 -9.39 22.78 11.72
CA THR A 28 -9.12 22.98 13.15
C THR A 28 -7.95 22.11 13.58
N TYR A 29 -7.41 22.40 14.74
CA TYR A 29 -6.41 21.56 15.39
C TYR A 29 -6.65 21.48 16.90
N TYR A 30 -6.11 20.42 17.49
CA TYR A 30 -6.07 20.20 18.93
C TYR A 30 -4.65 19.86 19.37
N GLU A 31 -4.14 20.53 20.39
CA GLU A 31 -2.83 20.23 20.97
C GLU A 31 -2.99 19.33 22.20
N ASN A 32 -2.44 18.11 22.12
CA ASN A 32 -2.39 17.18 23.23
C ASN A 32 -1.02 17.24 23.91
N LYS A 33 -0.98 17.70 25.17
CA LYS A 33 0.24 17.79 25.99
C LYS A 33 0.42 16.50 26.76
N LYS A 34 1.19 15.57 26.25
CA LYS A 34 1.52 14.32 26.93
C LYS A 34 2.73 14.42 27.86
N TYR A 35 3.73 15.25 27.50
CA TYR A 35 4.98 15.41 28.23
C TYR A 35 5.44 16.87 28.21
N SER A 36 6.33 17.26 29.13
CA SER A 36 6.80 18.66 29.29
C SER A 36 7.59 19.19 28.08
N ASP A 37 8.18 18.31 27.31
CA ASP A 37 9.09 18.61 26.19
C ASP A 37 8.59 18.08 24.83
N LYS A 38 7.38 17.50 24.80
CA LYS A 38 6.78 16.93 23.62
C LYS A 38 5.31 17.26 23.50
N SER A 39 4.88 17.75 22.34
CA SER A 39 3.47 17.98 22.02
C SER A 39 3.06 17.24 20.76
N ILE A 40 1.81 16.78 20.75
CA ILE A 40 1.16 16.19 19.58
C ILE A 40 0.05 17.15 19.16
N PHE A 41 0.08 17.54 17.90
CA PHE A 41 -0.96 18.36 17.27
C PHE A 41 -1.80 17.47 16.36
N SER A 42 -3.07 17.28 16.71
CA SER A 42 -4.05 16.57 15.87
C SER A 42 -4.78 17.60 15.02
N ILE A 43 -4.56 17.56 13.72
CA ILE A 43 -5.03 18.55 12.75
C ILE A 43 -6.12 17.92 11.88
N LEU A 44 -7.33 18.45 11.94
CA LEU A 44 -8.44 18.06 11.08
C LEU A 44 -8.38 18.85 9.76
N SER A 45 -8.35 18.13 8.64
CA SER A 45 -8.27 18.71 7.32
C SER A 45 -9.29 18.08 6.36
N ILE A 46 -9.74 18.87 5.38
CA ILE A 46 -10.73 18.44 4.39
C ILE A 46 -10.09 18.42 2.99
N CYS A 47 -10.30 17.32 2.28
CA CYS A 47 -9.87 17.16 0.90
C CYS A 47 -10.67 18.09 -0.02
N ASN A 48 -9.98 18.91 -0.82
CA ASN A 48 -10.64 19.85 -1.76
C ASN A 48 -11.34 19.14 -2.92
N THR A 49 -11.04 17.87 -3.17
CA THR A 49 -11.64 17.11 -4.28
C THR A 49 -12.91 16.38 -3.88
N CYS A 50 -12.89 15.64 -2.74
CA CYS A 50 -14.03 14.79 -2.34
C CYS A 50 -14.73 15.25 -1.07
N SER A 51 -14.25 16.34 -0.44
CA SER A 51 -14.80 16.91 0.80
C SER A 51 -14.78 15.97 2.03
N ASN A 52 -14.10 14.84 1.95
CA ASN A 52 -13.90 13.97 3.11
C ASN A 52 -12.76 14.50 3.99
N CYS A 53 -12.86 14.22 5.29
CA CYS A 53 -11.88 14.69 6.26
C CYS A 53 -10.81 13.63 6.55
N ILE A 54 -9.62 14.12 6.90
CA ILE A 54 -8.53 13.33 7.49
C ILE A 54 -8.05 14.02 8.77
N VAL A 55 -7.46 13.24 9.67
CA VAL A 55 -6.74 13.77 10.84
C VAL A 55 -5.26 13.52 10.63
N THR A 56 -4.45 14.54 10.87
CA THR A 56 -2.99 14.46 10.81
C THR A 56 -2.44 14.70 12.21
N ASP A 57 -1.79 13.68 12.79
CA ASP A 57 -1.06 13.83 14.05
C ASP A 57 0.38 14.21 13.78
N ILE A 58 0.80 15.36 14.29
CA ILE A 58 2.17 15.87 14.21
C ILE A 58 2.75 15.89 15.62
N SER A 59 3.74 15.04 15.85
CA SER A 59 4.49 14.97 17.10
C SER A 59 5.77 15.77 16.98
N ILE A 60 5.96 16.76 17.84
CA ILE A 60 7.13 17.64 17.86
C ILE A 60 7.78 17.53 19.24
N ASP A 61 9.10 17.28 19.25
CA ASP A 61 9.92 17.28 20.43
C ASP A 61 10.64 18.64 20.57
N GLY A 62 10.83 19.13 21.80
CA GLY A 62 11.46 20.40 22.10
C GLY A 62 10.48 21.53 22.37
N SER A 63 10.64 22.19 23.53
CA SER A 63 9.73 23.26 23.98
C SER A 63 9.74 24.50 23.08
N TYR A 64 10.89 24.82 22.49
CA TYR A 64 11.04 25.94 21.57
C TYR A 64 10.32 25.67 20.24
N GLU A 65 10.53 24.50 19.65
CA GLU A 65 9.94 24.05 18.39
C GLU A 65 8.42 23.97 18.50
N VAL A 66 7.92 23.40 19.59
CA VAL A 66 6.48 23.36 19.91
C VAL A 66 5.90 24.77 19.98
N SER A 67 6.60 25.72 20.65
CA SER A 67 6.16 27.11 20.72
C SER A 67 6.14 27.80 19.37
N LEU A 68 7.16 27.54 18.53
CA LEU A 68 7.25 28.09 17.19
C LEU A 68 6.13 27.55 16.28
N PHE A 69 5.90 26.24 16.31
CA PHE A 69 4.83 25.60 15.52
C PHE A 69 3.44 26.11 15.93
N ARG A 70 3.19 26.24 17.25
CA ARG A 70 1.94 26.81 17.78
C ARG A 70 1.70 28.23 17.27
N LYS A 71 2.73 29.11 17.30
CA LYS A 71 2.64 30.47 16.78
C LYS A 71 2.35 30.49 15.28
N LYS A 72 2.88 29.55 14.51
CA LYS A 72 2.58 29.44 13.07
C LYS A 72 1.13 29.00 12.86
N LEU A 73 0.61 28.03 13.60
CA LEU A 73 -0.80 27.61 13.52
C LEU A 73 -1.78 28.72 13.90
N GLU A 74 -1.40 29.59 14.84
CA GLU A 74 -2.19 30.74 15.30
C GLU A 74 -2.05 31.97 14.41
N SER A 75 -1.08 31.95 13.46
CA SER A 75 -0.88 33.10 12.58
C SER A 75 -2.02 33.25 11.59
N GLU A 76 -2.47 34.48 11.37
CA GLU A 76 -3.55 34.82 10.42
C GLU A 76 -3.06 34.78 8.95
N LYS A 77 -1.90 34.21 8.65
CA LYS A 77 -1.30 34.15 7.32
C LYS A 77 -1.56 32.81 6.68
N PHE A 78 -1.83 32.85 5.37
CA PHE A 78 -1.81 31.65 4.54
C PHE A 78 -0.41 31.03 4.57
N PHE A 79 -0.33 29.71 4.87
CA PHE A 79 0.92 28.95 4.77
C PHE A 79 0.65 27.49 4.39
N ASN A 80 1.66 26.87 3.81
CA ASN A 80 1.67 25.43 3.56
C ASN A 80 2.10 24.70 4.83
N LEU A 81 1.33 23.70 5.29
CA LEU A 81 1.59 22.99 6.53
C LEU A 81 3.01 22.39 6.60
N PRO A 82 3.59 21.78 5.56
CA PRO A 82 4.98 21.34 5.55
C PRO A 82 6.01 22.43 5.86
N GLU A 83 5.77 23.68 5.43
CA GLU A 83 6.66 24.82 5.70
C GLU A 83 6.61 25.29 7.16
N ALA A 84 5.59 24.85 7.89
CA ALA A 84 5.46 25.14 9.32
C ALA A 84 6.25 24.17 10.18
N LEU A 85 6.61 22.99 9.66
CA LEU A 85 7.33 21.97 10.41
C LEU A 85 8.77 22.40 10.72
N PRO A 86 9.37 21.92 11.82
CA PRO A 86 10.77 22.24 12.17
C PRO A 86 11.74 21.69 11.12
N GLU A 87 12.68 22.53 10.67
CA GLU A 87 13.66 22.16 9.63
C GLU A 87 14.76 21.22 10.16
N TYR A 88 15.08 21.31 11.45
CA TYR A 88 16.27 20.65 12.05
C TYR A 88 15.98 19.67 13.19
N TYR A 89 14.72 19.49 13.58
CA TYR A 89 14.36 18.62 14.71
C TYR A 89 13.52 17.45 14.25
N PRO A 90 13.67 16.26 14.87
CA PRO A 90 12.85 15.11 14.53
C PRO A 90 11.40 15.41 14.86
N TYR A 91 10.55 15.35 13.87
CA TYR A 91 9.10 15.34 14.01
C TYR A 91 8.55 14.06 13.39
N HIS A 92 7.42 13.60 13.89
CA HIS A 92 6.72 12.46 13.32
C HIS A 92 5.34 12.89 12.86
N VAL A 93 4.98 12.51 11.63
CA VAL A 93 3.67 12.83 11.04
C VAL A 93 2.95 11.52 10.74
N GLN A 94 1.70 11.40 11.20
CA GLN A 94 0.85 10.27 10.93
C GLN A 94 -0.52 10.74 10.47
N PHE A 95 -1.04 10.12 9.39
CA PHE A 95 -2.34 10.45 8.81
C PHE A 95 -3.39 9.40 9.16
N TYR A 96 -4.65 9.84 9.36
CA TYR A 96 -5.79 8.97 9.65
C TYR A 96 -7.02 9.38 8.79
N PRO A 97 -7.61 8.46 8.02
CA PRO A 97 -7.04 7.17 7.71
C PRO A 97 -5.73 7.31 6.94
N ASP A 98 -4.81 6.36 7.12
CA ASP A 98 -3.59 6.32 6.32
C ASP A 98 -3.96 6.12 4.85
N THR A 99 -3.17 6.70 3.93
CA THR A 99 -3.35 6.43 2.51
C THR A 99 -3.15 4.95 2.28
N GLN A 100 -4.24 4.23 2.21
CA GLN A 100 -4.22 2.94 1.55
C GLN A 100 -3.97 3.23 0.07
N LEU A 101 -2.73 3.13 -0.34
CA LEU A 101 -2.41 2.96 -1.74
C LEU A 101 -3.23 1.76 -2.17
N LYS A 102 -4.35 1.99 -2.91
CA LYS A 102 -5.01 0.87 -3.57
C LYS A 102 -3.96 0.28 -4.48
N PRO A 103 -3.55 -0.96 -4.26
CA PRO A 103 -2.53 -1.56 -5.10
C PRO A 103 -3.06 -1.53 -6.53
N ASP A 104 -2.18 -1.19 -7.48
CA ASP A 104 -2.50 -1.29 -8.89
C ASP A 104 -2.58 -2.77 -9.23
N THR A 105 -3.77 -3.34 -9.05
CA THR A 105 -4.01 -4.76 -9.28
C THR A 105 -4.21 -4.99 -10.77
N PRO A 106 -3.63 -6.06 -11.34
CA PRO A 106 -3.84 -6.44 -12.73
C PRO A 106 -5.34 -6.58 -13.04
N LYS A 107 -5.74 -6.14 -14.25
CA LYS A 107 -7.14 -6.20 -14.71
C LYS A 107 -7.45 -7.55 -15.32
N HIS A 108 -8.75 -7.86 -15.44
CA HIS A 108 -9.24 -9.08 -16.11
C HIS A 108 -8.77 -10.38 -15.46
N LEU A 109 -8.56 -10.37 -14.14
CA LEU A 109 -8.29 -11.58 -13.39
C LEU A 109 -9.56 -12.40 -13.21
N PRO A 110 -9.47 -13.75 -13.17
CA PRO A 110 -10.56 -14.57 -12.66
C PRO A 110 -10.90 -14.16 -11.22
N GLU A 111 -12.19 -14.17 -10.87
CA GLU A 111 -12.68 -13.68 -9.56
C GLU A 111 -11.97 -14.34 -8.37
N CYS A 112 -11.72 -15.65 -8.45
CA CYS A 112 -11.04 -16.38 -7.39
C CYS A 112 -9.57 -15.95 -7.24
N VAL A 113 -8.87 -15.59 -8.31
CA VAL A 113 -7.49 -15.07 -8.30
C VAL A 113 -7.46 -13.64 -7.78
N GLU A 114 -8.42 -12.83 -8.21
CA GLU A 114 -8.55 -11.43 -7.76
C GLU A 114 -8.77 -11.34 -6.24
N ASN A 115 -9.62 -12.21 -5.69
CA ASN A 115 -9.90 -12.24 -4.25
C ASN A 115 -8.67 -12.66 -3.43
N GLU A 116 -7.90 -13.64 -3.88
CA GLU A 116 -6.64 -14.03 -3.22
C GLU A 116 -5.59 -12.92 -3.29
N LEU A 117 -5.46 -12.25 -4.46
CA LEU A 117 -4.55 -11.12 -4.61
C LEU A 117 -4.94 -9.95 -3.69
N LYS A 118 -6.21 -9.59 -3.62
CA LYS A 118 -6.69 -8.54 -2.70
C LYS A 118 -6.32 -8.86 -1.26
N THR A 119 -6.50 -10.11 -0.84
CA THR A 119 -6.10 -10.55 0.52
C THR A 119 -4.61 -10.38 0.75
N ALA A 120 -3.76 -10.76 -0.22
CA ALA A 120 -2.32 -10.62 -0.13
C ALA A 120 -1.89 -9.15 -0.06
N GLU A 121 -2.48 -8.29 -0.89
CA GLU A 121 -2.21 -6.85 -0.92
C GLU A 121 -2.66 -6.15 0.36
N ASP A 122 -3.82 -6.50 0.92
CA ASP A 122 -4.30 -5.96 2.19
C ASP A 122 -3.37 -6.32 3.36
N LEU A 123 -2.82 -7.55 3.36
CA LEU A 123 -1.81 -7.96 4.33
C LEU A 123 -0.50 -7.21 4.13
N TYR A 124 -0.05 -7.04 2.87
CA TYR A 124 1.17 -6.31 2.55
C TYR A 124 1.16 -4.87 3.07
N LEU A 125 0.04 -4.17 2.92
CA LEU A 125 -0.12 -2.81 3.45
C LEU A 125 0.06 -2.75 4.97
N GLN A 126 -0.26 -3.83 5.69
CA GLN A 126 -0.13 -3.90 7.13
C GLN A 126 1.28 -4.28 7.61
N VAL A 127 2.11 -4.93 6.79
CA VAL A 127 3.43 -5.42 7.18
C VAL A 127 4.34 -4.31 7.70
N LYS A 128 4.30 -3.10 7.09
CA LYS A 128 5.11 -1.95 7.53
C LYS A 128 4.84 -1.55 8.98
N SER A 129 3.58 -1.61 9.42
CA SER A 129 3.17 -1.28 10.80
C SER A 129 3.15 -2.50 11.72
N LYS A 130 3.01 -3.70 11.17
CA LYS A 130 2.86 -4.97 11.89
C LYS A 130 3.71 -6.05 11.24
N PRO A 131 5.03 -6.08 11.48
CA PRO A 131 5.96 -7.03 10.83
C PRO A 131 5.59 -8.50 11.00
N HIS A 132 4.90 -8.88 12.08
CA HIS A 132 4.43 -10.25 12.31
C HIS A 132 3.43 -10.77 11.25
N PHE A 133 2.88 -9.91 10.39
CA PHE A 133 2.08 -10.33 9.24
C PHE A 133 2.91 -10.77 8.04
N ALA A 134 4.23 -10.59 8.03
CA ALA A 134 5.09 -10.90 6.89
C ALA A 134 4.93 -12.34 6.40
N LYS A 135 4.94 -13.30 7.30
CA LYS A 135 4.75 -14.72 6.97
C LYS A 135 3.38 -15.01 6.35
N VAL A 136 2.33 -14.43 6.92
CA VAL A 136 0.96 -14.62 6.42
C VAL A 136 0.80 -13.96 5.05
N CYS A 137 1.39 -12.79 4.84
CA CYS A 137 1.42 -12.08 3.57
C CYS A 137 2.13 -12.89 2.47
N GLY A 138 3.33 -13.41 2.74
CA GLY A 138 4.05 -14.27 1.80
C GLY A 138 3.27 -15.53 1.42
N ASN A 139 2.60 -16.16 2.39
CA ASN A 139 1.73 -17.31 2.12
C ASN A 139 0.50 -16.93 1.29
N ALA A 140 -0.08 -15.73 1.47
CA ALA A 140 -1.19 -15.25 0.66
C ALA A 140 -0.79 -15.03 -0.80
N TYR A 141 0.40 -14.46 -1.07
CA TYR A 141 0.94 -14.38 -2.43
C TYR A 141 1.17 -15.75 -3.06
N ARG A 142 1.68 -16.71 -2.30
CA ARG A 142 1.80 -18.09 -2.78
C ARG A 142 0.45 -18.69 -3.12
N THR A 143 -0.57 -18.48 -2.31
CA THR A 143 -1.95 -18.95 -2.58
C THR A 143 -2.48 -18.33 -3.86
N THR A 144 -2.20 -17.04 -4.10
CA THR A 144 -2.54 -16.34 -5.35
C THR A 144 -1.91 -17.04 -6.56
N LEU A 145 -0.61 -17.40 -6.49
CA LEU A 145 0.04 -18.16 -7.55
C LEU A 145 -0.61 -19.54 -7.76
N GLU A 146 -0.83 -20.30 -6.68
CA GLU A 146 -1.44 -21.63 -6.76
C GLU A 146 -2.83 -21.58 -7.40
N ARG A 147 -3.63 -20.57 -7.06
CA ARG A 147 -4.95 -20.36 -7.65
C ARG A 147 -4.86 -19.99 -9.12
N SER A 148 -3.94 -19.09 -9.48
CA SER A 148 -3.70 -18.67 -10.88
C SER A 148 -3.32 -19.86 -11.78
N LEU A 149 -2.44 -20.73 -11.28
CA LEU A 149 -2.04 -21.93 -12.01
C LEU A 149 -3.16 -22.98 -12.12
N CYS A 150 -4.10 -23.01 -11.16
CA CYS A 150 -5.30 -23.84 -11.26
C CYS A 150 -6.23 -23.35 -12.39
N GLU A 151 -6.46 -22.04 -12.47
CA GLU A 151 -7.26 -21.42 -13.53
C GLU A 151 -6.65 -21.65 -14.90
N LEU A 152 -5.32 -21.46 -15.07
CA LEU A 152 -4.62 -21.72 -16.32
C LEU A 152 -4.67 -23.20 -16.74
N ALA A 153 -4.66 -24.12 -15.78
CA ALA A 153 -4.76 -25.55 -16.04
C ALA A 153 -6.19 -26.01 -16.35
N GLU A 154 -7.19 -25.14 -16.15
CA GLU A 154 -8.62 -25.48 -16.32
C GLU A 154 -9.04 -26.74 -15.54
N ASN A 155 -8.30 -27.06 -14.49
CA ASN A 155 -8.58 -28.21 -13.64
C ASN A 155 -8.25 -27.92 -12.17
N ASN A 156 -9.03 -28.55 -11.28
CA ASN A 156 -8.84 -28.47 -9.83
C ASN A 156 -8.10 -29.71 -9.26
N GLU A 157 -7.36 -30.46 -10.08
CA GLU A 157 -6.63 -31.61 -9.61
C GLU A 157 -5.62 -31.22 -8.52
N ARG A 158 -5.54 -32.02 -7.47
CA ARG A 158 -4.56 -31.88 -6.39
C ARG A 158 -3.17 -32.30 -6.88
N ALA A 159 -2.50 -31.46 -7.66
CA ALA A 159 -1.13 -31.67 -8.09
C ALA A 159 -0.17 -30.83 -7.24
N LYS A 160 1.03 -31.34 -6.99
CA LYS A 160 2.10 -30.53 -6.37
C LYS A 160 2.40 -29.33 -7.30
N LEU A 161 2.58 -28.17 -6.71
CA LEU A 161 2.78 -26.89 -7.42
C LEU A 161 3.82 -27.00 -8.57
N ASN A 162 4.97 -27.64 -8.30
CA ASN A 162 6.01 -27.88 -9.32
C ASN A 162 5.50 -28.65 -10.54
N LYS A 163 4.78 -29.75 -10.28
CA LYS A 163 4.27 -30.59 -11.38
C LYS A 163 3.26 -29.82 -12.23
N ARG A 164 2.48 -28.94 -11.61
CA ARG A 164 1.54 -28.08 -12.34
C ARG A 164 2.27 -27.06 -13.20
N ILE A 165 3.31 -26.39 -12.67
CA ILE A 165 4.12 -25.44 -13.42
C ILE A 165 4.79 -26.13 -14.63
N GLU A 166 5.40 -27.31 -14.41
CA GLU A 166 6.04 -28.07 -15.50
C GLU A 166 5.01 -28.45 -16.57
N LYS A 167 3.87 -29.01 -16.17
CA LYS A 167 2.80 -29.42 -17.10
C LYS A 167 2.31 -28.23 -17.94
N LEU A 168 2.04 -27.07 -17.32
CA LEU A 168 1.61 -25.87 -18.04
C LEU A 168 2.66 -25.36 -19.03
N TYR A 169 3.94 -25.52 -18.69
CA TYR A 169 5.03 -25.20 -19.62
C TYR A 169 5.08 -26.19 -20.78
N GLU A 170 4.97 -27.50 -20.53
CA GLU A 170 4.93 -28.55 -21.56
C GLU A 170 3.73 -28.38 -22.51
N GLU A 171 2.58 -27.92 -21.97
CA GLU A 171 1.37 -27.59 -22.74
C GLU A 171 1.47 -26.28 -23.51
N GLY A 172 2.58 -25.51 -23.38
CA GLY A 172 2.78 -24.23 -24.02
C GLY A 172 1.95 -23.06 -23.43
N LYS A 173 1.28 -23.28 -22.28
CA LYS A 173 0.52 -22.25 -21.58
C LYS A 173 1.42 -21.27 -20.80
N LEU A 174 2.63 -21.68 -20.46
CA LEU A 174 3.66 -20.83 -19.88
C LEU A 174 4.90 -20.76 -20.77
N THR A 175 5.46 -19.58 -20.92
CA THR A 175 6.80 -19.43 -21.52
C THR A 175 7.86 -19.90 -20.52
N LEU A 176 9.10 -20.08 -20.97
CA LEU A 176 10.22 -20.44 -20.10
C LEU A 176 10.42 -19.41 -18.97
N ASP A 177 10.30 -18.13 -19.30
CA ASP A 177 10.46 -17.06 -18.33
C ASP A 177 9.35 -17.07 -17.26
N LEU A 178 8.08 -17.24 -17.66
CA LEU A 178 6.96 -17.37 -16.74
C LEU A 178 7.05 -18.62 -15.86
N LYS A 179 7.53 -19.74 -16.42
CA LYS A 179 7.86 -20.93 -15.64
C LYS A 179 8.92 -20.61 -14.57
N ASN A 180 10.00 -19.95 -14.95
CA ASN A 180 11.09 -19.58 -14.04
C ASN A 180 10.59 -18.61 -12.95
N PHE A 181 9.76 -17.62 -13.29
CA PHE A 181 9.09 -16.76 -12.30
C PHE A 181 8.24 -17.55 -11.32
N ALA A 182 7.38 -18.44 -11.81
CA ALA A 182 6.53 -19.26 -10.93
C ALA A 182 7.33 -20.17 -10.02
N MET A 183 8.45 -20.73 -10.49
CA MET A 183 9.37 -21.54 -9.69
C MET A 183 10.09 -20.69 -8.64
N HIS A 184 10.49 -19.47 -8.96
CA HIS A 184 11.15 -18.55 -8.04
C HIS A 184 10.21 -18.14 -6.89
N ILE A 185 8.98 -17.73 -7.19
CA ILE A 185 7.93 -17.41 -6.19
C ILE A 185 7.72 -18.59 -5.23
N ARG A 186 7.65 -19.81 -5.80
CA ARG A 186 7.50 -21.02 -5.00
C ARG A 186 8.68 -21.24 -4.05
N THR A 187 9.91 -21.01 -4.53
CA THR A 187 11.12 -21.22 -3.73
C THR A 187 11.19 -20.24 -2.58
N LEU A 188 11.02 -18.95 -2.83
CA LEU A 188 10.96 -17.90 -1.80
C LEU A 188 9.94 -18.24 -0.72
N SER A 189 8.72 -18.63 -1.12
CA SER A 189 7.67 -18.96 -0.17
C SER A 189 7.89 -20.30 0.58
N ALA A 190 8.62 -21.26 0.01
CA ALA A 190 8.95 -22.51 0.65
C ALA A 190 10.06 -22.34 1.70
N GLU A 191 11.08 -21.55 1.41
CA GLU A 191 12.18 -21.27 2.33
C GLU A 191 11.68 -20.59 3.60
N ALA A 192 10.83 -19.59 3.47
CA ALA A 192 10.21 -18.90 4.62
C ALA A 192 9.26 -19.79 5.43
N SER A 193 8.62 -20.79 4.82
CA SER A 193 7.74 -21.72 5.55
C SER A 193 8.49 -22.83 6.32
N HIS A 194 9.73 -23.15 5.93
CA HIS A 194 10.55 -24.20 6.55
C HIS A 194 11.61 -23.67 7.52
N THR A 195 11.96 -22.40 7.44
CA THR A 195 12.86 -21.74 8.37
C THR A 195 12.07 -20.96 9.41
N TYR A 196 12.63 -20.79 10.62
CA TYR A 196 12.06 -19.90 11.65
C TYR A 196 12.17 -18.41 11.28
N ASN A 197 12.72 -18.10 10.11
CA ASN A 197 12.86 -16.73 9.63
C ASN A 197 11.58 -16.31 8.91
N ASP A 198 11.00 -15.21 9.35
CA ASP A 198 9.92 -14.54 8.67
C ASP A 198 10.45 -13.86 7.39
N PHE A 199 9.57 -13.61 6.41
CA PHE A 199 9.92 -12.82 5.24
C PHE A 199 10.42 -11.43 5.65
N THR A 200 11.46 -10.95 5.00
CA THR A 200 11.84 -9.53 5.05
C THR A 200 10.87 -8.69 4.22
N VAL A 201 10.88 -7.37 4.43
CA VAL A 201 10.05 -6.46 3.63
C VAL A 201 10.49 -6.50 2.16
N GLU A 202 11.81 -6.57 1.92
CA GLU A 202 12.41 -6.64 0.59
C GLU A 202 11.99 -7.91 -0.16
N GLU A 203 12.01 -9.07 0.50
CA GLU A 203 11.53 -10.34 -0.08
C GLU A 203 10.04 -10.30 -0.41
N LEU A 204 9.23 -9.64 0.41
CA LEU A 204 7.81 -9.44 0.12
C LEU A 204 7.58 -8.48 -1.04
N GLU A 205 8.38 -7.43 -1.18
CA GLU A 205 8.32 -6.51 -2.32
C GLU A 205 8.69 -7.23 -3.63
N GLU A 206 9.71 -8.06 -3.59
CA GLU A 206 10.12 -8.88 -4.73
C GLU A 206 9.02 -9.89 -5.11
N LEU A 207 8.48 -10.60 -4.13
CA LEU A 207 7.39 -11.57 -4.31
C LEU A 207 6.14 -10.90 -4.90
N ARG A 208 5.77 -9.74 -4.38
CA ARG A 208 4.67 -8.92 -4.87
C ARG A 208 4.86 -8.51 -6.33
N LEU A 209 6.06 -8.03 -6.67
CA LEU A 209 6.40 -7.64 -8.04
C LEU A 209 6.26 -8.83 -9.00
N PHE A 210 6.80 -9.99 -8.65
CA PHE A 210 6.75 -11.18 -9.48
C PHE A 210 5.32 -11.68 -9.68
N ILE A 211 4.50 -11.72 -8.62
CA ILE A 211 3.09 -12.11 -8.74
C ILE A 211 2.34 -11.17 -9.67
N ASN A 212 2.50 -9.86 -9.52
CA ASN A 212 1.82 -8.89 -10.38
C ASN A 212 2.24 -9.04 -11.86
N LEU A 213 3.53 -9.20 -12.14
CA LEU A 213 4.01 -9.46 -13.50
C LEU A 213 3.45 -10.77 -14.06
N PHE A 214 3.47 -11.85 -13.26
CA PHE A 214 2.93 -13.14 -13.67
C PHE A 214 1.45 -13.02 -14.05
N LEU A 215 0.63 -12.38 -13.24
CA LEU A 215 -0.80 -12.18 -13.49
C LEU A 215 -1.08 -11.30 -14.70
N GLN A 216 -0.27 -10.24 -14.89
CA GLN A 216 -0.37 -9.40 -16.10
C GLN A 216 -0.12 -10.20 -17.37
N TYR A 217 0.93 -11.02 -17.40
CA TYR A 217 1.27 -11.82 -18.58
C TYR A 217 0.28 -12.95 -18.85
N THR A 218 -0.25 -13.57 -17.80
CA THR A 218 -1.09 -14.77 -17.97
C THR A 218 -2.57 -14.46 -18.16
N PHE A 219 -3.08 -13.35 -17.64
CA PHE A 219 -4.51 -13.00 -17.70
C PHE A 219 -4.76 -11.64 -18.36
N THR A 220 -4.09 -10.58 -17.90
CA THR A 220 -4.40 -9.22 -18.38
C THR A 220 -4.06 -9.06 -19.86
N LEU A 221 -2.82 -9.33 -20.25
CA LEU A 221 -2.38 -9.14 -21.64
C LEU A 221 -3.14 -10.02 -22.63
N PRO A 222 -3.36 -11.34 -22.38
CA PRO A 222 -4.16 -12.17 -23.29
C PRO A 222 -5.60 -11.66 -23.44
N SER A 223 -6.21 -11.12 -22.38
CA SER A 223 -7.58 -10.60 -22.42
C SER A 223 -7.72 -9.30 -23.23
N MET A 224 -6.62 -8.57 -23.43
CA MET A 224 -6.59 -7.33 -24.21
C MET A 224 -6.42 -7.57 -25.73
N ILE A 225 -6.07 -8.79 -26.13
CA ILE A 225 -5.94 -9.14 -27.55
C ILE A 225 -7.35 -9.29 -28.15
N PRO A 226 -7.71 -8.53 -29.22
CA PRO A 226 -8.99 -8.70 -29.86
C PRO A 226 -9.14 -10.14 -30.38
N LYS A 227 -10.26 -10.79 -30.08
CA LYS A 227 -10.57 -12.10 -30.70
C LYS A 227 -10.81 -11.86 -32.18
N VAL A 228 -9.94 -12.39 -33.02
CA VAL A 228 -10.17 -12.44 -34.46
C VAL A 228 -11.27 -13.48 -34.65
N GLU A 229 -12.47 -13.04 -35.02
CA GLU A 229 -13.53 -13.95 -35.48
C GLU A 229 -13.06 -14.58 -36.80
N ASN A 230 -12.84 -15.88 -36.80
CA ASN A 230 -12.59 -16.69 -38.00
C ASN A 230 -13.89 -17.09 -38.65
#